data_04a6befa11036b7b94a0b297103a315e
#
_entry.id   04a6befa11036b7b94a0b297103a315e
#
_cell.length_a   1.000
_cell.length_b   1.000
_cell.length_c   1.000
_cell.angle_alpha   90.00
_cell.angle_beta   90.00
_cell.angle_gamma   90.00
#
_symmetry.space_group_name_H-M   'P 1'
#
loop_
_entity.id
_entity.type
_entity.pdbx_description
1 polymer ?
#
loop_
_entity_poly.entity_id
_entity_poly.type
_entity_poly.pdbx_seq_one_letter_code
_entity_poly.pdbx_strand_id
1 'polypeptide(L)'
;MITVDGLTVEFGGTTLFKDISFQINEKYRIALMGKNGAGKSTLLKIIAGVRTATRGSVSAPKDCVIAYLPQHLMTEDGRTVFEETCQAFAHLHEMQTEIDRINNELTTRTDYDSDDYMQLIEKVSSLSEKFYAIDMTHFEEDVEKTLLGLGFERSDFNRPTSEFSGGWRMRIELAKLLLKSPDVLLLDEPTNHLDIESIGWLEDFIINSSKAVVVISHDRKFVDDITTRTIEVTMGRIYDYKATYSQYLELRKERREQQMKKYEEQQKMIAETKDFIERFKGTYSKTFQVQSRVKMLEKLELIEVDEEDTSRLRLKFPPSPRSGAYPVQMSDVAMSFDDKQIFSSVNLTVERGDKIAFVGRNGEGKSTLVKCIMGKLQNEGKLELGHNV
;
A
#
# COMPACT_ATOMS: atom_id res chain seq x y z
N MET A 1 0.83 13.63 -15.22
CA MET A 1 -0.50 13.84 -14.58
C MET A 1 -1.43 12.72 -14.98
N ILE A 2 -1.98 11.96 -14.02
CA ILE A 2 -3.00 10.92 -14.26
C ILE A 2 -4.35 11.47 -13.83
N THR A 3 -5.37 11.29 -14.67
CA THR A 3 -6.75 11.68 -14.37
C THR A 3 -7.60 10.42 -14.24
N VAL A 4 -8.25 10.27 -13.10
CA VAL A 4 -9.28 9.27 -12.81
C VAL A 4 -10.62 9.96 -12.98
N ASP A 5 -11.49 9.46 -13.85
CA ASP A 5 -12.76 10.10 -14.19
C ASP A 5 -13.94 9.11 -14.17
N GLY A 6 -14.95 9.43 -13.34
CA GLY A 6 -16.21 8.71 -13.24
C GLY A 6 -16.08 7.21 -12.92
N LEU A 7 -15.01 6.79 -12.21
CA LEU A 7 -14.74 5.38 -11.96
C LEU A 7 -15.83 4.74 -11.10
N THR A 8 -16.38 3.64 -11.61
CA THR A 8 -17.36 2.80 -10.91
C THR A 8 -16.90 1.35 -10.98
N VAL A 9 -16.95 0.65 -9.85
CA VAL A 9 -16.61 -0.77 -9.75
C VAL A 9 -17.69 -1.53 -9.03
N GLU A 10 -18.17 -2.59 -9.68
CA GLU A 10 -19.21 -3.48 -9.17
C GLU A 10 -18.70 -4.93 -9.17
N PHE A 11 -19.04 -5.69 -8.11
CA PHE A 11 -18.74 -7.10 -7.96
C PHE A 11 -20.00 -7.88 -7.60
N GLY A 12 -20.42 -8.79 -8.46
CA GLY A 12 -21.56 -9.68 -8.14
C GLY A 12 -22.82 -8.95 -7.71
N GLY A 13 -23.08 -7.76 -8.29
CA GLY A 13 -24.23 -6.92 -7.93
C GLY A 13 -24.01 -5.97 -6.75
N THR A 14 -22.82 -6.00 -6.11
CA THR A 14 -22.46 -5.07 -5.04
C THR A 14 -21.56 -3.99 -5.58
N THR A 15 -21.93 -2.73 -5.42
CA THR A 15 -21.09 -1.57 -5.81
C THR A 15 -20.02 -1.34 -4.74
N LEU A 16 -18.76 -1.40 -5.14
CA LEU A 16 -17.63 -1.13 -4.26
C LEU A 16 -17.41 0.38 -4.10
N PHE A 17 -17.39 1.10 -5.23
CA PHE A 17 -17.43 2.56 -5.29
C PHE A 17 -18.05 3.02 -6.62
N LYS A 18 -18.60 4.23 -6.60
CA LYS A 18 -19.37 4.78 -7.72
C LYS A 18 -18.97 6.22 -8.00
N ASP A 19 -18.72 6.49 -9.29
CA ASP A 19 -18.51 7.84 -9.82
C ASP A 19 -17.40 8.61 -9.10
N ILE A 20 -16.25 7.96 -8.91
CA ILE A 20 -15.09 8.58 -8.26
C ILE A 20 -14.18 9.26 -9.28
N SER A 21 -13.80 10.49 -8.99
CA SER A 21 -12.93 11.30 -9.86
C SER A 21 -11.88 12.05 -9.04
N PHE A 22 -10.61 11.97 -9.46
CA PHE A 22 -9.50 12.72 -8.86
C PHE A 22 -8.30 12.72 -9.81
N GLN A 23 -7.29 13.54 -9.46
CA GLN A 23 -6.08 13.69 -10.25
C GLN A 23 -4.83 13.39 -9.43
N ILE A 24 -3.86 12.75 -10.07
CA ILE A 24 -2.52 12.52 -9.54
C ILE A 24 -1.57 13.39 -10.35
N ASN A 25 -1.07 14.46 -9.75
CA ASN A 25 -0.08 15.34 -10.38
C ASN A 25 1.33 14.94 -9.96
N GLU A 26 2.31 15.40 -10.71
CA GLU A 26 3.72 15.25 -10.37
C GLU A 26 3.99 15.75 -8.93
N LYS A 27 4.89 15.07 -8.23
CA LYS A 27 5.28 15.35 -6.84
C LYS A 27 4.17 15.20 -5.79
N TYR A 28 2.98 14.74 -6.16
CA TYR A 28 1.96 14.43 -5.16
C TYR A 28 2.29 13.12 -4.44
N ARG A 29 2.33 13.19 -3.12
CA ARG A 29 2.41 12.04 -2.24
C ARG A 29 1.06 11.85 -1.56
N ILE A 30 0.34 10.83 -2.01
CA ILE A 30 -1.07 10.61 -1.67
C ILE A 30 -1.20 9.38 -0.78
N ALA A 31 -1.81 9.55 0.39
CA ALA A 31 -2.30 8.43 1.20
C ALA A 31 -3.68 8.00 0.71
N LEU A 32 -3.85 6.73 0.39
CA LEU A 32 -5.16 6.16 0.07
C LEU A 32 -5.71 5.41 1.29
N MET A 33 -6.68 6.02 1.97
CA MET A 33 -7.22 5.57 3.25
C MET A 33 -8.65 5.02 3.11
N GLY A 34 -9.10 4.25 4.09
CA GLY A 34 -10.45 3.68 4.14
C GLY A 34 -10.49 2.35 4.88
N LYS A 35 -11.70 1.86 5.22
CA LYS A 35 -11.89 0.55 5.88
C LYS A 35 -11.35 -0.59 5.01
N ASN A 36 -11.04 -1.74 5.65
CA ASN A 36 -10.72 -2.95 4.90
C ASN A 36 -11.92 -3.34 4.04
N GLY A 37 -11.65 -3.73 2.78
CA GLY A 37 -12.71 -4.01 1.81
C GLY A 37 -13.31 -2.79 1.11
N ALA A 38 -12.93 -1.54 1.44
CA ALA A 38 -13.45 -0.35 0.77
C ALA A 38 -12.99 -0.19 -0.69
N GLY A 39 -12.09 -1.06 -1.18
CA GLY A 39 -11.65 -1.05 -2.57
C GLY A 39 -10.33 -0.33 -2.84
N LYS A 40 -9.55 -0.01 -1.82
CA LYS A 40 -8.26 0.68 -1.96
C LYS A 40 -7.31 -0.03 -2.94
N SER A 41 -6.98 -1.29 -2.70
CA SER A 41 -6.11 -2.10 -3.58
C SER A 41 -6.71 -2.31 -4.97
N THR A 42 -8.05 -2.38 -5.07
CA THR A 42 -8.74 -2.45 -6.36
C THR A 42 -8.55 -1.16 -7.16
N LEU A 43 -8.64 -0.01 -6.49
CA LEU A 43 -8.41 1.29 -7.12
C LEU A 43 -6.97 1.41 -7.62
N LEU A 44 -5.96 1.01 -6.81
CA LEU A 44 -4.56 0.98 -7.27
C LEU A 44 -4.36 0.08 -8.48
N LYS A 45 -4.96 -1.13 -8.49
CA LYS A 45 -4.89 -2.05 -9.64
C LYS A 45 -5.50 -1.48 -10.91
N ILE A 46 -6.56 -0.68 -10.79
CA ILE A 46 -7.18 -0.01 -11.95
C ILE A 46 -6.28 1.12 -12.45
N ILE A 47 -5.71 1.94 -11.57
CA ILE A 47 -4.78 3.00 -11.95
C ILE A 47 -3.53 2.41 -12.62
N ALA A 48 -3.05 1.25 -12.13
CA ALA A 48 -1.93 0.52 -12.71
C ALA A 48 -2.26 -0.19 -14.04
N GLY A 49 -3.51 -0.19 -14.50
CA GLY A 49 -3.94 -0.91 -15.70
C GLY A 49 -4.01 -2.44 -15.54
N VAL A 50 -3.78 -2.97 -14.34
CA VAL A 50 -3.86 -4.42 -14.04
C VAL A 50 -5.30 -4.92 -14.02
N ARG A 51 -6.25 -4.01 -13.80
CA ARG A 51 -7.67 -4.32 -13.75
C ARG A 51 -8.48 -3.26 -14.46
N THR A 52 -9.57 -3.67 -15.12
CA THR A 52 -10.54 -2.76 -15.74
C THR A 52 -11.62 -2.35 -14.74
N ALA A 53 -12.09 -1.09 -14.84
CA ALA A 53 -13.26 -0.62 -14.12
C ALA A 53 -14.56 -1.08 -14.81
N THR A 54 -15.69 -1.07 -14.10
CA THR A 54 -17.01 -1.33 -14.69
C THR A 54 -17.47 -0.15 -15.56
N ARG A 55 -17.19 1.08 -15.11
CA ARG A 55 -17.45 2.33 -15.85
C ARG A 55 -16.37 3.36 -15.50
N GLY A 56 -16.27 4.40 -16.31
CA GLY A 56 -15.27 5.45 -16.18
C GLY A 56 -13.94 5.08 -16.81
N SER A 57 -12.96 5.95 -16.69
CA SER A 57 -11.65 5.76 -17.32
C SER A 57 -10.51 6.32 -16.46
N VAL A 58 -9.32 5.79 -16.70
CA VAL A 58 -8.06 6.34 -16.21
C VAL A 58 -7.27 6.81 -17.42
N SER A 59 -6.94 8.09 -17.45
CA SER A 59 -6.17 8.70 -18.53
C SER A 59 -4.79 9.10 -18.02
N ALA A 60 -3.76 8.63 -18.70
CA ALA A 60 -2.36 8.98 -18.46
C ALA A 60 -1.70 9.42 -19.78
N PRO A 61 -0.67 10.27 -19.75
CA PRO A 61 0.17 10.54 -20.93
C PRO A 61 0.75 9.24 -21.50
N LYS A 62 0.98 9.20 -22.82
CA LYS A 62 1.49 7.98 -23.48
C LYS A 62 2.84 7.50 -22.96
N ASP A 63 3.68 8.43 -22.52
CA ASP A 63 5.03 8.15 -22.03
C ASP A 63 5.10 8.04 -20.48
N CYS A 64 3.95 8.06 -19.79
CA CYS A 64 3.90 7.98 -18.34
C CYS A 64 4.14 6.54 -17.85
N VAL A 65 5.23 6.34 -17.12
CA VAL A 65 5.59 5.06 -16.52
C VAL A 65 4.94 4.93 -15.16
N ILE A 66 4.01 3.99 -15.02
CA ILE A 66 3.32 3.69 -13.77
C ILE A 66 3.88 2.36 -13.23
N ALA A 67 4.44 2.38 -12.03
CA ALA A 67 4.88 1.17 -11.34
C ALA A 67 3.95 0.84 -10.17
N TYR A 68 3.61 -0.43 -10.04
CA TYR A 68 2.70 -0.91 -9.00
C TYR A 68 3.33 -2.06 -8.22
N LEU A 69 3.42 -1.90 -6.89
CA LEU A 69 3.80 -2.94 -5.95
C LEU A 69 2.52 -3.56 -5.35
N PRO A 70 2.14 -4.78 -5.72
CA PRO A 70 1.01 -5.47 -5.09
C PRO A 70 1.41 -6.05 -3.73
N GLN A 71 0.43 -6.33 -2.88
CA GLN A 71 0.63 -6.89 -1.55
C GLN A 71 1.28 -8.30 -1.56
N HIS A 72 1.13 -9.06 -2.64
CA HIS A 72 1.73 -10.38 -2.82
C HIS A 72 2.29 -10.50 -4.23
N LEU A 73 3.56 -10.83 -4.32
CA LEU A 73 4.26 -11.16 -5.57
C LEU A 73 4.99 -12.50 -5.43
N MET A 74 5.13 -13.20 -6.54
CA MET A 74 6.02 -14.36 -6.65
C MET A 74 7.19 -13.96 -7.55
N THR A 75 8.39 -13.95 -6.99
CA THR A 75 9.64 -13.74 -7.72
C THR A 75 10.04 -15.08 -8.37
N GLU A 76 10.62 -15.05 -9.56
CA GLU A 76 11.20 -16.24 -10.20
C GLU A 76 12.43 -16.75 -9.40
N ASP A 77 12.55 -18.06 -9.25
CA ASP A 77 13.52 -18.72 -8.35
C ASP A 77 14.83 -19.13 -9.06
N GLY A 78 15.29 -18.42 -10.06
CA GLY A 78 16.41 -18.88 -10.88
C GLY A 78 17.69 -18.03 -10.86
N ARG A 79 17.63 -16.83 -10.26
CA ARG A 79 18.72 -15.83 -10.31
C ARG A 79 19.22 -15.48 -8.92
N THR A 80 20.42 -14.87 -8.87
CA THR A 80 20.91 -14.26 -7.65
C THR A 80 20.13 -12.98 -7.32
N VAL A 81 20.20 -12.50 -6.07
CA VAL A 81 19.53 -11.25 -5.64
C VAL A 81 19.92 -10.07 -6.54
N PHE A 82 21.21 -9.93 -6.83
CA PHE A 82 21.72 -8.87 -7.67
C PHE A 82 21.22 -8.97 -9.12
N GLU A 83 21.36 -10.13 -9.74
CA GLU A 83 20.88 -10.37 -11.11
C GLU A 83 19.38 -10.16 -11.26
N GLU A 84 18.59 -10.60 -10.28
CA GLU A 84 17.15 -10.41 -10.28
C GLU A 84 16.79 -8.92 -10.14
N THR A 85 17.52 -8.19 -9.30
CA THR A 85 17.30 -6.75 -9.15
C THR A 85 17.68 -5.99 -10.42
N CYS A 86 18.75 -6.40 -11.11
CA CYS A 86 19.15 -5.83 -12.42
C CYS A 86 18.08 -6.00 -13.51
N GLN A 87 17.09 -6.92 -13.34
CA GLN A 87 15.94 -7.01 -14.27
C GLN A 87 15.09 -5.72 -14.30
N ALA A 88 15.26 -4.82 -13.34
CA ALA A 88 14.68 -3.48 -13.42
C ALA A 88 15.03 -2.77 -14.73
N PHE A 89 16.22 -3.04 -15.27
CA PHE A 89 16.79 -2.44 -16.47
C PHE A 89 16.68 -3.32 -17.72
N ALA A 90 15.97 -4.47 -17.65
CA ALA A 90 15.84 -5.40 -18.78
C ALA A 90 15.29 -4.71 -20.04
N HIS A 91 14.36 -3.76 -19.88
CA HIS A 91 13.82 -2.98 -20.98
C HIS A 91 14.86 -2.12 -21.70
N LEU A 92 15.92 -1.67 -21.01
CA LEU A 92 17.02 -0.94 -21.61
C LEU A 92 17.90 -1.86 -22.46
N HIS A 93 18.10 -3.10 -21.97
CA HIS A 93 18.82 -4.11 -22.72
C HIS A 93 18.07 -4.53 -24.00
N GLU A 94 16.74 -4.63 -23.91
CA GLU A 94 15.87 -4.86 -25.05
C GLU A 94 15.93 -3.70 -26.07
N MET A 95 15.90 -2.44 -25.59
CA MET A 95 16.08 -1.26 -26.44
C MET A 95 17.43 -1.27 -27.13
N GLN A 96 18.53 -1.54 -26.43
CA GLN A 96 19.86 -1.63 -27.03
C GLN A 96 19.91 -2.72 -28.11
N THR A 97 19.35 -3.90 -27.81
CA THR A 97 19.29 -5.00 -28.78
C THR A 97 18.49 -4.63 -30.03
N GLU A 98 17.38 -3.91 -29.87
CA GLU A 98 16.56 -3.47 -31.01
C GLU A 98 17.26 -2.35 -31.81
N ILE A 99 17.96 -1.41 -31.13
CA ILE A 99 18.79 -0.41 -31.79
C ILE A 99 19.88 -1.08 -32.65
N ASP A 100 20.60 -2.07 -32.09
CA ASP A 100 21.64 -2.80 -32.79
C ASP A 100 21.08 -3.60 -33.95
N ARG A 101 19.91 -4.22 -33.81
CA ARG A 101 19.20 -4.91 -34.88
C ARG A 101 18.85 -3.99 -36.04
N ILE A 102 18.25 -2.82 -35.74
CA ILE A 102 17.85 -1.85 -36.78
C ILE A 102 19.10 -1.27 -37.44
N ASN A 103 20.15 -0.95 -36.71
CA ASN A 103 21.40 -0.46 -37.30
C ASN A 103 22.02 -1.48 -38.23
N ASN A 104 22.04 -2.75 -37.89
CA ASN A 104 22.51 -3.83 -38.78
C ASN A 104 21.63 -3.97 -40.01
N GLU A 105 20.31 -3.85 -39.87
CA GLU A 105 19.37 -3.87 -41.01
C GLU A 105 19.59 -2.71 -41.93
N LEU A 106 19.73 -1.48 -41.41
CA LEU A 106 20.06 -0.27 -42.22
C LEU A 106 21.38 -0.38 -42.96
N THR A 107 22.37 -1.08 -42.40
CA THR A 107 23.68 -1.27 -43.06
C THR A 107 23.62 -2.22 -44.25
N THR A 108 22.67 -3.17 -44.24
CA THR A 108 22.52 -4.18 -45.30
C THR A 108 21.53 -3.77 -46.40
N ARG A 109 20.70 -2.77 -46.18
CA ARG A 109 19.71 -2.27 -47.14
C ARG A 109 20.34 -1.27 -48.10
N THR A 110 19.86 -1.26 -49.34
CA THR A 110 20.29 -0.36 -50.42
C THR A 110 19.17 0.54 -50.95
N ASP A 111 17.96 0.41 -50.40
CA ASP A 111 16.74 1.12 -50.84
C ASP A 111 16.54 2.42 -50.01
N TYR A 112 17.51 3.30 -50.02
CA TYR A 112 17.60 4.51 -49.16
C TYR A 112 16.42 5.49 -49.33
N ASP A 113 15.71 5.45 -50.43
CA ASP A 113 14.57 6.36 -50.74
C ASP A 113 13.21 5.71 -50.41
N SER A 114 13.18 4.51 -49.81
CA SER A 114 11.93 3.86 -49.48
C SER A 114 11.34 4.40 -48.17
N ASP A 115 9.99 4.46 -48.11
CA ASP A 115 9.28 4.86 -46.87
C ASP A 115 9.65 3.97 -45.70
N ASP A 116 9.86 2.66 -45.93
CA ASP A 116 10.26 1.70 -44.90
C ASP A 116 11.65 2.02 -44.33
N TYR A 117 12.61 2.43 -45.18
CA TYR A 117 13.95 2.82 -44.74
C TYR A 117 13.90 4.07 -43.87
N MET A 118 13.09 5.07 -44.24
CA MET A 118 12.88 6.28 -43.46
C MET A 118 12.22 6.00 -42.12
N GLN A 119 11.23 5.10 -42.04
CA GLN A 119 10.60 4.69 -40.80
C GLN A 119 11.60 3.98 -39.87
N LEU A 120 12.53 3.18 -40.35
CA LEU A 120 13.58 2.56 -39.56
C LEU A 120 14.54 3.62 -38.99
N ILE A 121 14.91 4.64 -39.75
CA ILE A 121 15.73 5.76 -39.27
C ILE A 121 15.00 6.52 -38.15
N GLU A 122 13.74 6.88 -38.33
CA GLU A 122 12.95 7.55 -37.29
C GLU A 122 12.83 6.70 -36.05
N LYS A 123 12.61 5.39 -36.20
CA LYS A 123 12.51 4.45 -35.08
C LYS A 123 13.83 4.34 -34.30
N VAL A 124 14.97 4.17 -34.98
CA VAL A 124 16.27 4.07 -34.27
C VAL A 124 16.66 5.38 -33.63
N SER A 125 16.35 6.52 -34.25
CA SER A 125 16.58 7.85 -33.66
C SER A 125 15.78 8.03 -32.38
N SER A 126 14.48 7.73 -32.40
CA SER A 126 13.60 7.82 -31.23
C SER A 126 14.01 6.86 -30.11
N LEU A 127 14.40 5.61 -30.44
CA LEU A 127 14.89 4.65 -29.45
C LEU A 127 16.22 5.07 -28.85
N SER A 128 17.15 5.57 -29.68
CA SER A 128 18.46 6.05 -29.23
C SER A 128 18.32 7.27 -28.32
N GLU A 129 17.46 8.23 -28.66
CA GLU A 129 17.18 9.38 -27.80
C GLU A 129 16.66 8.95 -26.43
N LYS A 130 15.73 8.00 -26.39
CA LYS A 130 15.21 7.44 -25.11
C LYS A 130 16.29 6.68 -24.33
N PHE A 131 17.10 5.89 -25.02
CA PHE A 131 18.17 5.11 -24.40
C PHE A 131 19.25 5.99 -23.78
N TYR A 132 19.76 7.00 -24.52
CA TYR A 132 20.78 7.91 -24.04
C TYR A 132 20.28 8.96 -23.04
N ALA A 133 18.96 9.17 -22.94
CA ALA A 133 18.38 10.01 -21.89
C ALA A 133 18.49 9.38 -20.50
N ILE A 134 18.75 8.06 -20.42
CA ILE A 134 18.90 7.33 -19.16
C ILE A 134 20.40 7.15 -18.89
N ASP A 135 20.85 7.74 -17.79
CA ASP A 135 22.25 7.59 -17.35
C ASP A 135 22.46 6.19 -16.75
N MET A 136 23.14 5.32 -17.51
CA MET A 136 23.49 3.96 -17.10
C MET A 136 24.88 3.86 -16.45
N THR A 137 25.59 4.96 -16.26
CA THR A 137 26.99 4.96 -15.81
C THR A 137 27.14 4.38 -14.41
N HIS A 138 26.09 4.52 -13.57
CA HIS A 138 26.11 4.14 -12.16
C HIS A 138 25.05 3.10 -11.78
N PHE A 139 24.48 2.36 -12.77
CA PHE A 139 23.36 1.47 -12.49
C PHE A 139 23.69 0.38 -11.45
N GLU A 140 24.91 -0.17 -11.47
CA GLU A 140 25.35 -1.17 -10.48
C GLU A 140 25.43 -0.57 -9.07
N GLU A 141 25.93 0.65 -8.96
CA GLU A 141 25.98 1.40 -7.70
C GLU A 141 24.58 1.70 -7.18
N ASP A 142 23.65 2.05 -8.05
CA ASP A 142 22.24 2.31 -7.69
C ASP A 142 21.54 1.04 -7.24
N VAL A 143 21.79 -0.09 -7.90
CA VAL A 143 21.29 -1.43 -7.47
C VAL A 143 21.85 -1.77 -6.09
N GLU A 144 23.17 -1.65 -5.90
CA GLU A 144 23.82 -1.90 -4.61
C GLU A 144 23.23 -1.02 -3.52
N LYS A 145 23.16 0.29 -3.74
CA LYS A 145 22.65 1.28 -2.78
C LYS A 145 21.19 0.99 -2.40
N THR A 146 20.37 0.62 -3.39
CA THR A 146 18.95 0.30 -3.15
C THR A 146 18.80 -1.00 -2.36
N LEU A 147 19.55 -2.04 -2.67
CA LEU A 147 19.54 -3.30 -1.93
C LEU A 147 20.02 -3.11 -0.49
N LEU A 148 21.13 -2.39 -0.27
CA LEU A 148 21.62 -2.07 1.08
C LEU A 148 20.59 -1.28 1.88
N GLY A 149 19.93 -0.29 1.26
CA GLY A 149 18.87 0.50 1.88
C GLY A 149 17.64 -0.34 2.28
N LEU A 150 17.35 -1.38 1.54
CA LEU A 150 16.28 -2.34 1.86
C LEU A 150 16.73 -3.46 2.80
N GLY A 151 17.93 -3.36 3.38
CA GLY A 151 18.43 -4.21 4.44
C GLY A 151 19.15 -5.48 3.99
N PHE A 152 19.48 -5.63 2.69
CA PHE A 152 20.38 -6.69 2.22
C PHE A 152 21.82 -6.37 2.60
N GLU A 153 22.61 -7.41 2.82
CA GLU A 153 24.07 -7.30 2.97
C GLU A 153 24.76 -7.62 1.64
N ARG A 154 25.98 -7.12 1.43
CA ARG A 154 26.76 -7.46 0.23
C ARG A 154 26.99 -8.96 0.03
N SER A 155 27.05 -9.70 1.12
CA SER A 155 27.11 -11.17 1.13
C SER A 155 25.88 -11.85 0.52
N ASP A 156 24.73 -11.18 0.53
CA ASP A 156 23.48 -11.70 -0.01
C ASP A 156 23.35 -11.56 -1.53
N PHE A 157 24.10 -10.65 -2.14
CA PHE A 157 23.95 -10.29 -3.56
C PHE A 157 24.14 -11.47 -4.51
N ASN A 158 25.06 -12.36 -4.21
CA ASN A 158 25.36 -13.54 -5.02
C ASN A 158 24.57 -14.78 -4.61
N ARG A 159 23.68 -14.66 -3.62
CA ARG A 159 22.85 -15.78 -3.17
C ARG A 159 21.61 -15.92 -4.04
N PRO A 160 21.15 -17.17 -4.32
CA PRO A 160 19.92 -17.40 -5.07
C PRO A 160 18.70 -16.83 -4.36
N THR A 161 17.77 -16.24 -5.11
CA THR A 161 16.50 -15.69 -4.57
C THR A 161 15.67 -16.76 -3.87
N SER A 162 15.83 -18.04 -4.25
CA SER A 162 15.14 -19.19 -3.65
C SER A 162 15.48 -19.42 -2.17
N GLU A 163 16.65 -18.98 -1.70
CA GLU A 163 17.06 -19.09 -0.29
C GLU A 163 16.37 -18.08 0.62
N PHE A 164 15.69 -17.09 0.05
CA PHE A 164 15.08 -16.00 0.78
C PHE A 164 13.58 -16.22 1.05
N SER A 165 13.12 -15.77 2.21
CA SER A 165 11.68 -15.79 2.54
C SER A 165 10.88 -14.88 1.62
N GLY A 166 9.55 -15.08 1.56
CA GLY A 166 8.66 -14.26 0.76
C GLY A 166 8.78 -12.74 1.07
N GLY A 167 9.04 -12.37 2.32
CA GLY A 167 9.26 -10.97 2.69
C GLY A 167 10.53 -10.37 2.09
N TRP A 168 11.62 -11.12 2.03
CA TRP A 168 12.86 -10.70 1.38
C TRP A 168 12.72 -10.61 -0.14
N ARG A 169 12.00 -11.55 -0.75
CA ARG A 169 11.69 -11.49 -2.19
C ARG A 169 10.85 -10.26 -2.53
N MET A 170 9.92 -9.88 -1.64
CA MET A 170 9.14 -8.66 -1.81
C MET A 170 10.01 -7.38 -1.78
N ARG A 171 11.10 -7.39 -0.99
CA ARG A 171 12.08 -6.29 -1.00
C ARG A 171 12.84 -6.20 -2.32
N ILE A 172 13.16 -7.34 -2.96
CA ILE A 172 13.77 -7.37 -4.30
C ILE A 172 12.81 -6.74 -5.33
N GLU A 173 11.54 -7.10 -5.30
CA GLU A 173 10.55 -6.50 -6.19
C GLU A 173 10.37 -4.99 -5.94
N LEU A 174 10.38 -4.57 -4.67
CA LEU A 174 10.37 -3.15 -4.33
C LEU A 174 11.62 -2.46 -4.90
N ALA A 175 12.81 -3.04 -4.75
CA ALA A 175 14.05 -2.51 -5.34
C ALA A 175 13.92 -2.34 -6.86
N LYS A 176 13.43 -3.36 -7.57
CA LYS A 176 13.20 -3.29 -9.03
C LYS A 176 12.26 -2.16 -9.42
N LEU A 177 11.21 -1.93 -8.64
CA LEU A 177 10.26 -0.85 -8.91
C LEU A 177 10.86 0.54 -8.67
N LEU A 178 11.64 0.71 -7.60
CA LEU A 178 12.30 1.97 -7.28
C LEU A 178 13.36 2.33 -8.33
N LEU A 179 14.15 1.35 -8.76
CA LEU A 179 15.20 1.50 -9.78
C LEU A 179 14.65 1.89 -11.16
N LYS A 180 13.44 1.46 -11.51
CA LYS A 180 12.76 1.89 -12.76
C LYS A 180 12.47 3.38 -12.81
N SER A 181 12.62 4.10 -11.70
CA SER A 181 12.33 5.54 -11.58
C SER A 181 10.99 5.95 -12.24
N PRO A 182 9.87 5.29 -11.91
CA PRO A 182 8.59 5.54 -12.57
C PRO A 182 8.09 6.95 -12.31
N ASP A 183 7.22 7.48 -13.19
CA ASP A 183 6.58 8.78 -12.98
C ASP A 183 5.53 8.75 -11.87
N VAL A 184 4.89 7.60 -11.70
CA VAL A 184 3.93 7.34 -10.63
C VAL A 184 4.20 6.00 -9.98
N LEU A 185 4.46 6.01 -8.68
CA LEU A 185 4.70 4.83 -7.87
C LEU A 185 3.46 4.51 -7.03
N LEU A 186 2.89 3.33 -7.23
CA LEU A 186 1.73 2.83 -6.51
C LEU A 186 2.15 1.72 -5.55
N LEU A 187 2.04 1.96 -4.25
CA LEU A 187 2.50 1.06 -3.20
C LEU A 187 1.32 0.53 -2.37
N ASP A 188 1.14 -0.79 -2.34
CA ASP A 188 0.12 -1.46 -1.54
C ASP A 188 0.79 -2.21 -0.38
N GLU A 189 0.74 -1.62 0.83
CA GLU A 189 1.33 -2.11 2.07
C GLU A 189 2.85 -2.38 1.99
N PRO A 190 3.67 -1.41 1.54
CA PRO A 190 5.11 -1.63 1.35
C PRO A 190 5.87 -1.89 2.65
N THR A 191 5.35 -1.45 3.80
CA THR A 191 6.01 -1.55 5.10
C THR A 191 5.90 -2.93 5.75
N ASN A 192 4.99 -3.81 5.30
CA ASN A 192 4.68 -5.08 5.96
C ASN A 192 5.87 -6.03 6.13
N HIS A 193 6.89 -5.92 5.28
CA HIS A 193 8.04 -6.83 5.26
C HIS A 193 9.37 -6.10 5.53
N LEU A 194 9.30 -4.82 5.86
CA LEU A 194 10.47 -3.98 6.17
C LEU A 194 10.71 -3.93 7.67
N ASP A 195 11.95 -3.78 8.07
CA ASP A 195 12.34 -3.39 9.41
C ASP A 195 12.41 -1.86 9.52
N ILE A 196 12.61 -1.36 10.74
CA ILE A 196 12.58 0.08 11.04
C ILE A 196 13.62 0.86 10.22
N GLU A 197 14.81 0.29 10.02
CA GLU A 197 15.88 0.94 9.26
C GLU A 197 15.51 1.02 7.77
N SER A 198 15.00 -0.08 7.18
CA SER A 198 14.53 -0.12 5.80
C SER A 198 13.31 0.78 5.56
N ILE A 199 12.41 0.92 6.54
CA ILE A 199 11.28 1.87 6.48
C ILE A 199 11.83 3.29 6.42
N GLY A 200 12.76 3.67 7.31
CA GLY A 200 13.37 5.00 7.31
C GLY A 200 14.07 5.31 5.99
N TRP A 201 14.80 4.35 5.42
CA TRP A 201 15.41 4.52 4.11
C TRP A 201 14.37 4.73 2.99
N LEU A 202 13.27 3.97 3.00
CA LEU A 202 12.19 4.12 2.02
C LEU A 202 11.48 5.47 2.17
N GLU A 203 11.28 5.96 3.39
CA GLU A 203 10.76 7.31 3.66
C GLU A 203 11.64 8.37 3.00
N ASP A 204 12.94 8.34 3.28
CA ASP A 204 13.91 9.26 2.69
C ASP A 204 13.93 9.19 1.16
N PHE A 205 13.87 7.98 0.60
CA PHE A 205 13.81 7.78 -0.85
C PHE A 205 12.56 8.45 -1.45
N ILE A 206 11.39 8.22 -0.86
CA ILE A 206 10.11 8.79 -1.35
C ILE A 206 10.10 10.31 -1.20
N ILE A 207 10.59 10.84 -0.08
CA ILE A 207 10.61 12.29 0.20
C ILE A 207 11.52 13.02 -0.79
N ASN A 208 12.67 12.44 -1.08
CA ASN A 208 13.65 13.01 -2.00
C ASN A 208 13.32 12.78 -3.48
N SER A 209 12.42 11.85 -3.78
CA SER A 209 11.93 11.62 -5.14
C SER A 209 11.07 12.78 -5.63
N SER A 210 11.29 13.21 -6.87
CA SER A 210 10.44 14.20 -7.55
C SER A 210 9.18 13.61 -8.18
N LYS A 211 8.94 12.31 -8.00
CA LYS A 211 7.87 11.54 -8.63
C LYS A 211 6.60 11.54 -7.80
N ALA A 212 5.48 11.22 -8.43
CA ALA A 212 4.22 11.04 -7.71
C ALA A 212 4.18 9.67 -7.01
N VAL A 213 3.64 9.63 -5.80
CA VAL A 213 3.48 8.39 -5.03
C VAL A 213 2.06 8.27 -4.51
N VAL A 214 1.45 7.11 -4.67
CA VAL A 214 0.19 6.76 -4.02
C VAL A 214 0.43 5.54 -3.14
N VAL A 215 0.17 5.67 -1.86
CA VAL A 215 0.47 4.63 -0.88
C VAL A 215 -0.77 4.21 -0.09
N ILE A 216 -0.90 2.90 0.11
CA ILE A 216 -1.78 2.30 1.12
C ILE A 216 -0.84 1.73 2.17
N SER A 217 -0.99 2.13 3.44
CA SER A 217 -0.28 1.50 4.55
C SER A 217 -1.07 1.61 5.85
N HIS A 218 -0.88 0.63 6.73
CA HIS A 218 -1.38 0.64 8.09
C HIS A 218 -0.39 1.30 9.07
N ASP A 219 0.83 1.55 8.65
CA ASP A 219 1.81 2.29 9.43
C ASP A 219 1.50 3.79 9.37
N ARG A 220 0.92 4.28 10.47
CA ARG A 220 0.46 5.67 10.56
C ARG A 220 1.60 6.66 10.50
N LYS A 221 2.74 6.33 11.10
CA LYS A 221 3.91 7.21 11.12
C LYS A 221 4.48 7.34 9.72
N PHE A 222 4.74 6.21 9.06
CA PHE A 222 5.20 6.19 7.67
C PHE A 222 4.30 7.03 6.75
N VAL A 223 2.98 6.84 6.83
CA VAL A 223 2.02 7.60 6.00
C VAL A 223 2.09 9.10 6.31
N ASP A 224 2.13 9.48 7.59
CA ASP A 224 2.15 10.90 8.00
C ASP A 224 3.42 11.61 7.55
N ASP A 225 4.57 10.93 7.64
CA ASP A 225 5.87 11.49 7.31
C ASP A 225 6.05 11.70 5.79
N ILE A 226 5.52 10.79 4.96
CA ILE A 226 5.74 10.85 3.49
C ILE A 226 4.65 11.58 2.72
N THR A 227 3.40 11.65 3.23
CA THR A 227 2.26 12.13 2.42
C THR A 227 1.91 13.59 2.69
N THR A 228 1.44 14.24 1.63
CA THR A 228 0.98 15.64 1.66
C THR A 228 -0.50 15.78 1.34
N ARG A 229 -1.15 14.69 0.93
CA ARG A 229 -2.55 14.62 0.53
C ARG A 229 -3.12 13.27 0.92
N THR A 230 -4.35 13.27 1.42
CA THR A 230 -5.04 12.05 1.83
C THR A 230 -6.36 11.91 1.07
N ILE A 231 -6.55 10.76 0.41
CA ILE A 231 -7.81 10.41 -0.26
C ILE A 231 -8.45 9.28 0.55
N GLU A 232 -9.62 9.54 1.11
CA GLU A 232 -10.40 8.54 1.85
C GLU A 232 -11.45 7.89 0.94
N VAL A 233 -11.46 6.57 0.89
CA VAL A 233 -12.52 5.77 0.24
C VAL A 233 -13.46 5.28 1.33
N THR A 234 -14.68 5.81 1.36
CA THR A 234 -15.72 5.41 2.34
C THR A 234 -17.10 5.46 1.70
N MET A 235 -17.97 4.52 2.06
CA MET A 235 -19.36 4.41 1.56
C MET A 235 -19.46 4.48 0.02
N GLY A 236 -18.50 3.88 -0.69
CA GLY A 236 -18.48 3.89 -2.15
C GLY A 236 -18.14 5.23 -2.80
N ARG A 237 -17.70 6.23 -2.03
CA ARG A 237 -17.30 7.57 -2.50
C ARG A 237 -15.88 7.87 -2.06
N ILE A 238 -15.30 8.96 -2.60
CA ILE A 238 -14.01 9.48 -2.15
C ILE A 238 -14.18 10.85 -1.49
N TYR A 239 -13.32 11.11 -0.51
CA TYR A 239 -13.12 12.43 0.07
C TYR A 239 -11.64 12.77 -0.03
N ASP A 240 -11.37 13.92 -0.61
CA ASP A 240 -10.02 14.38 -0.94
C ASP A 240 -9.60 15.49 0.01
N TYR A 241 -8.56 15.25 0.80
CA TYR A 241 -8.02 16.18 1.79
C TYR A 241 -6.59 16.58 1.38
N LYS A 242 -6.38 17.85 1.14
CA LYS A 242 -5.04 18.45 0.94
C LYS A 242 -4.34 18.59 2.31
N ALA A 243 -4.09 17.48 2.96
CA ALA A 243 -3.62 17.41 4.34
C ALA A 243 -2.84 16.11 4.56
N THR A 244 -1.91 16.12 5.52
CA THR A 244 -1.20 14.94 6.01
C THR A 244 -2.18 14.00 6.75
N TYR A 245 -1.72 12.79 7.07
CA TYR A 245 -2.58 11.80 7.74
C TYR A 245 -3.11 12.30 9.10
N SER A 246 -2.27 12.92 9.91
CA SER A 246 -2.69 13.46 11.22
C SER A 246 -3.73 14.57 11.08
N GLN A 247 -3.53 15.51 10.18
CA GLN A 247 -4.49 16.58 9.89
C GLN A 247 -5.81 16.03 9.31
N TYR A 248 -5.72 15.02 8.44
CA TYR A 248 -6.89 14.34 7.89
C TYR A 248 -7.78 13.76 8.98
N LEU A 249 -7.21 13.15 10.04
CA LEU A 249 -8.01 12.59 11.13
C LEU A 249 -8.88 13.64 11.82
N GLU A 250 -8.36 14.86 12.01
CA GLU A 250 -9.11 15.98 12.58
C GLU A 250 -10.21 16.46 11.63
N LEU A 251 -9.86 16.70 10.36
CA LEU A 251 -10.83 17.13 9.35
C LEU A 251 -11.94 16.09 9.11
N ARG A 252 -11.59 14.81 9.17
CA ARG A 252 -12.55 13.71 9.10
C ARG A 252 -13.53 13.75 10.27
N LYS A 253 -13.03 13.99 11.48
CA LYS A 253 -13.87 14.10 12.68
C LYS A 253 -14.85 15.27 12.56
N GLU A 254 -14.37 16.45 12.16
CA GLU A 254 -15.21 17.62 11.94
C GLU A 254 -16.29 17.37 10.87
N ARG A 255 -15.90 16.79 9.74
CA ARG A 255 -16.86 16.44 8.67
C ARG A 255 -17.96 15.53 9.21
N ARG A 256 -17.58 14.51 9.98
CA ARG A 256 -18.52 13.56 10.55
C ARG A 256 -19.46 14.18 11.56
N GLU A 257 -18.97 15.05 12.43
CA GLU A 257 -19.82 15.81 13.36
C GLU A 257 -20.85 16.67 12.61
N GLN A 258 -20.45 17.30 11.51
CA GLN A 258 -21.36 18.06 10.65
C GLN A 258 -22.39 17.15 9.96
N GLN A 259 -21.97 15.98 9.46
CA GLN A 259 -22.89 15.00 8.86
C GLN A 259 -23.90 14.48 9.88
N MET A 260 -23.45 14.19 11.11
CA MET A 260 -24.32 13.71 12.19
C MET A 260 -25.38 14.77 12.55
N LYS A 261 -25.00 16.04 12.71
CA LYS A 261 -25.95 17.13 12.95
C LYS A 261 -27.01 17.22 11.85
N LYS A 262 -26.57 17.20 10.60
CA LYS A 262 -27.51 17.23 9.45
C LYS A 262 -28.44 16.01 9.43
N TYR A 263 -27.93 14.84 9.77
CA TYR A 263 -28.71 13.61 9.87
C TYR A 263 -29.78 13.73 10.97
N GLU A 264 -29.39 14.19 12.17
CA GLU A 264 -30.32 14.39 13.29
C GLU A 264 -31.42 15.39 12.95
N GLU A 265 -31.04 16.54 12.33
CA GLU A 265 -32.01 17.52 11.83
C GLU A 265 -32.96 16.93 10.79
N GLN A 266 -32.44 16.13 9.86
CA GLN A 266 -33.26 15.46 8.86
C GLN A 266 -34.21 14.43 9.51
N GLN A 267 -33.72 13.61 10.45
CA GLN A 267 -34.56 12.64 11.17
C GLN A 267 -35.67 13.33 11.95
N LYS A 268 -35.37 14.44 12.61
CA LYS A 268 -36.37 15.26 13.31
C LYS A 268 -37.43 15.80 12.34
N MET A 269 -37.03 16.34 11.21
CA MET A 269 -37.94 16.85 10.17
C MET A 269 -38.82 15.72 9.60
N ILE A 270 -38.24 14.53 9.37
CA ILE A 270 -38.98 13.34 8.92
C ILE A 270 -40.03 12.92 9.97
N ALA A 271 -39.63 12.87 11.25
CA ALA A 271 -40.54 12.50 12.34
C ALA A 271 -41.72 13.50 12.48
N GLU A 272 -41.43 14.80 12.49
CA GLU A 272 -42.46 15.85 12.54
C GLU A 272 -43.41 15.81 11.32
N THR A 273 -42.83 15.52 10.14
CA THR A 273 -43.63 15.41 8.90
C THR A 273 -44.55 14.18 8.92
N LYS A 274 -44.04 13.04 9.40
CA LYS A 274 -44.82 11.80 9.57
C LYS A 274 -45.97 12.00 10.58
N ASP A 275 -45.67 12.60 11.71
CA ASP A 275 -46.64 12.96 12.73
C ASP A 275 -47.75 13.86 12.18
N PHE A 276 -47.40 14.88 11.39
CA PHE A 276 -48.41 15.72 10.73
C PHE A 276 -49.29 14.92 9.77
N ILE A 277 -48.67 14.07 8.94
CA ILE A 277 -49.40 13.21 8.01
C ILE A 277 -50.40 12.33 8.76
N GLU A 278 -49.99 11.70 9.86
CA GLU A 278 -50.82 10.79 10.66
C GLU A 278 -51.98 11.52 11.33
N ARG A 279 -51.75 12.67 11.95
CA ARG A 279 -52.77 13.50 12.62
C ARG A 279 -53.85 13.99 11.67
N PHE A 280 -53.49 14.32 10.44
CA PHE A 280 -54.40 14.91 9.47
C PHE A 280 -54.84 13.98 8.35
N LYS A 281 -54.52 12.68 8.45
CA LYS A 281 -54.94 11.65 7.54
C LYS A 281 -56.47 11.51 7.60
N GLY A 282 -57.12 11.79 6.48
CA GLY A 282 -58.61 11.76 6.38
C GLY A 282 -59.33 13.11 6.64
N THR A 283 -58.59 14.16 6.97
CA THR A 283 -59.20 15.49 7.13
C THR A 283 -59.34 16.18 5.77
N TYR A 284 -60.55 16.38 5.29
CA TYR A 284 -60.83 16.90 3.93
C TYR A 284 -60.11 18.26 3.66
N SER A 285 -60.16 19.19 4.60
CA SER A 285 -59.53 20.52 4.47
C SER A 285 -57.98 20.46 4.43
N LYS A 286 -57.36 19.37 4.83
CA LYS A 286 -55.89 19.20 4.89
C LYS A 286 -55.35 18.25 3.85
N THR A 287 -56.21 17.62 3.04
CA THR A 287 -55.80 16.55 2.07
C THR A 287 -54.68 17.01 1.15
N PHE A 288 -54.73 18.22 0.62
CA PHE A 288 -53.68 18.74 -0.26
C PHE A 288 -52.33 18.91 0.45
N GLN A 289 -52.37 19.40 1.71
CA GLN A 289 -51.12 19.57 2.52
C GLN A 289 -50.53 18.22 2.89
N VAL A 290 -51.35 17.23 3.21
CA VAL A 290 -50.88 15.85 3.50
C VAL A 290 -50.23 15.25 2.27
N GLN A 291 -50.88 15.32 1.09
CA GLN A 291 -50.32 14.79 -0.16
C GLN A 291 -49.01 15.46 -0.54
N SER A 292 -48.89 16.78 -0.36
CA SER A 292 -47.66 17.55 -0.60
C SER A 292 -46.51 17.05 0.29
N ARG A 293 -46.80 16.80 1.59
CA ARG A 293 -45.78 16.30 2.53
C ARG A 293 -45.36 14.86 2.28
N VAL A 294 -46.30 14.00 1.85
CA VAL A 294 -45.99 12.62 1.40
C VAL A 294 -45.03 12.67 0.22
N LYS A 295 -45.34 13.47 -0.82
CA LYS A 295 -44.45 13.62 -1.99
C LYS A 295 -43.09 14.21 -1.64
N MET A 296 -43.02 15.09 -0.63
CA MET A 296 -41.76 15.63 -0.13
C MET A 296 -40.91 14.53 0.52
N LEU A 297 -41.52 13.65 1.34
CA LEU A 297 -40.80 12.52 1.96
C LEU A 297 -40.34 11.49 0.92
N GLU A 298 -41.15 11.21 -0.11
CA GLU A 298 -40.80 10.29 -1.20
C GLU A 298 -39.61 10.75 -2.05
N LYS A 299 -39.44 12.09 -2.17
CA LYS A 299 -38.33 12.71 -2.92
C LYS A 299 -37.11 13.02 -2.06
N LEU A 300 -37.19 12.80 -0.74
CA LEU A 300 -36.13 13.16 0.18
C LEU A 300 -34.98 12.16 0.05
N GLU A 301 -33.81 12.65 -0.32
CA GLU A 301 -32.57 11.89 -0.24
C GLU A 301 -32.14 11.74 1.23
N LEU A 302 -32.05 10.50 1.69
CA LEU A 302 -31.63 10.22 3.05
C LEU A 302 -30.12 10.48 3.21
N ILE A 303 -29.77 11.22 4.25
CA ILE A 303 -28.38 11.46 4.60
C ILE A 303 -27.82 10.18 5.20
N GLU A 304 -26.83 9.61 4.52
CA GLU A 304 -26.05 8.49 5.04
C GLU A 304 -24.91 9.04 5.89
N VAL A 305 -24.78 8.53 7.10
CA VAL A 305 -23.67 8.89 8.01
C VAL A 305 -22.66 7.76 8.01
N ASP A 306 -21.40 8.13 7.90
CA ASP A 306 -20.27 7.19 8.00
C ASP A 306 -20.24 6.59 9.41
N GLU A 307 -20.63 5.32 9.53
CA GLU A 307 -20.61 4.64 10.82
C GLU A 307 -19.19 4.51 11.33
N GLU A 308 -18.94 4.95 12.57
CA GLU A 308 -17.72 4.57 13.25
C GLU A 308 -17.65 3.06 13.32
N ASP A 309 -16.48 2.52 13.02
CA ASP A 309 -16.18 1.16 13.39
C ASP A 309 -16.06 1.08 14.92
N THR A 310 -17.22 1.13 15.57
CA THR A 310 -17.34 0.93 17.01
C THR A 310 -17.36 -0.54 17.37
N SER A 311 -17.17 -1.43 16.40
CA SER A 311 -17.07 -2.88 16.62
C SER A 311 -15.81 -3.17 17.45
N ARG A 312 -15.83 -2.78 18.70
CA ARG A 312 -14.86 -3.26 19.67
C ARG A 312 -15.11 -4.75 19.86
N LEU A 313 -14.18 -5.55 19.41
CA LEU A 313 -14.16 -6.97 19.72
C LEU A 313 -14.15 -7.09 21.25
N ARG A 314 -15.31 -7.38 21.86
CA ARG A 314 -15.44 -7.62 23.30
C ARG A 314 -15.04 -9.07 23.59
N LEU A 315 -13.76 -9.37 23.42
CA LEU A 315 -13.21 -10.64 23.90
C LEU A 315 -13.19 -10.60 25.43
N LYS A 316 -14.06 -11.38 26.04
CA LYS A 316 -13.94 -11.74 27.46
C LYS A 316 -13.20 -13.07 27.50
N PHE A 317 -11.93 -13.01 27.83
CA PHE A 317 -11.20 -14.22 28.19
C PHE A 317 -11.74 -14.74 29.52
N PRO A 318 -11.95 -16.05 29.68
CA PRO A 318 -12.26 -16.60 30.98
C PRO A 318 -11.15 -16.22 31.98
N PRO A 319 -11.48 -15.97 33.25
CA PRO A 319 -10.46 -15.64 34.23
C PRO A 319 -9.46 -16.78 34.33
N SER A 320 -8.21 -16.51 33.93
CA SER A 320 -7.09 -17.43 34.08
C SER A 320 -6.55 -17.34 35.53
N PRO A 321 -6.05 -18.43 36.10
CA PRO A 321 -5.30 -18.36 37.34
C PRO A 321 -4.19 -17.31 37.26
N ARG A 322 -3.94 -16.57 38.33
CA ARG A 322 -2.89 -15.56 38.34
C ARG A 322 -1.53 -16.22 38.08
N SER A 323 -0.77 -15.71 37.11
CA SER A 323 0.63 -16.09 36.93
C SER A 323 1.49 -15.67 38.14
N GLY A 324 2.64 -16.29 38.30
CA GLY A 324 3.66 -15.85 39.25
C GLY A 324 4.09 -14.39 39.05
N ALA A 325 4.91 -13.87 39.95
CA ALA A 325 5.45 -12.51 39.84
C ALA A 325 6.33 -12.35 38.57
N TYR A 326 7.03 -13.41 38.20
CA TYR A 326 7.94 -13.48 37.07
C TYR A 326 7.46 -14.55 36.07
N PRO A 327 6.65 -14.19 35.08
CA PRO A 327 6.15 -15.11 34.07
C PRO A 327 7.24 -15.77 33.24
N VAL A 328 8.33 -15.05 32.91
CA VAL A 328 9.46 -15.56 32.17
C VAL A 328 10.76 -15.10 32.79
N GLN A 329 11.67 -16.04 32.98
CA GLN A 329 13.05 -15.75 33.39
C GLN A 329 14.01 -16.46 32.48
N MET A 330 14.96 -15.73 31.93
CA MET A 330 16.01 -16.21 31.03
C MET A 330 17.37 -15.86 31.61
N SER A 331 18.26 -16.86 31.67
CA SER A 331 19.66 -16.69 32.08
C SER A 331 20.55 -17.41 31.09
N ASP A 332 21.44 -16.64 30.44
CA ASP A 332 22.40 -17.10 29.45
C ASP A 332 21.76 -17.95 28.32
N VAL A 333 20.57 -17.55 27.89
CA VAL A 333 19.85 -18.26 26.83
C VAL A 333 20.52 -18.00 25.49
N ALA A 334 20.84 -19.08 24.79
CA ALA A 334 21.42 -19.04 23.46
C ALA A 334 20.65 -19.96 22.51
N MET A 335 20.73 -19.66 21.23
CA MET A 335 20.12 -20.44 20.16
C MET A 335 20.97 -20.42 18.92
N SER A 336 21.23 -21.60 18.35
CA SER A 336 21.92 -21.80 17.09
C SER A 336 21.11 -22.75 16.22
N PHE A 337 21.19 -22.58 14.90
CA PHE A 337 20.71 -23.52 13.91
C PHE A 337 21.93 -23.99 13.12
N ASP A 338 22.25 -25.27 13.21
CA ASP A 338 23.47 -25.87 12.64
C ASP A 338 24.70 -25.05 13.09
N ASP A 339 25.45 -24.51 12.16
CA ASP A 339 26.65 -23.67 12.43
C ASP A 339 26.34 -22.17 12.61
N LYS A 340 25.08 -21.75 12.47
CA LYS A 340 24.71 -20.34 12.57
C LYS A 340 24.15 -20.01 13.95
N GLN A 341 24.92 -19.25 14.73
CA GLN A 341 24.43 -18.67 15.99
C GLN A 341 23.45 -17.56 15.69
N ILE A 342 22.23 -17.63 16.31
CA ILE A 342 21.17 -16.65 16.15
C ILE A 342 21.25 -15.59 17.24
N PHE A 343 21.35 -16.01 18.49
CA PHE A 343 21.61 -15.14 19.64
C PHE A 343 22.32 -15.92 20.74
N SER A 344 23.03 -15.19 21.60
CA SER A 344 23.76 -15.75 22.74
C SER A 344 23.61 -14.87 23.97
N SER A 345 23.74 -15.50 25.14
CA SER A 345 23.78 -14.84 26.45
C SER A 345 22.61 -13.88 26.71
N VAL A 346 21.40 -14.29 26.28
CA VAL A 346 20.19 -13.49 26.53
C VAL A 346 19.78 -13.65 27.98
N ASN A 347 19.80 -12.54 28.72
CA ASN A 347 19.33 -12.43 30.10
C ASN A 347 18.12 -11.48 30.11
N LEU A 348 16.95 -12.01 30.47
CA LEU A 348 15.71 -11.23 30.52
C LEU A 348 14.80 -11.76 31.61
N THR A 349 14.31 -10.86 32.44
CA THR A 349 13.26 -11.16 33.43
C THR A 349 12.03 -10.33 33.08
N VAL A 350 10.91 -11.02 32.88
CA VAL A 350 9.61 -10.39 32.58
C VAL A 350 8.78 -10.40 33.86
N GLU A 351 8.32 -9.25 34.27
CA GLU A 351 7.40 -9.11 35.41
C GLU A 351 5.94 -9.23 34.97
N ARG A 352 5.08 -9.63 35.90
CA ARG A 352 3.65 -9.73 35.57
C ARG A 352 3.06 -8.36 35.31
N GLY A 353 2.52 -8.18 34.08
CA GLY A 353 1.93 -6.92 33.62
C GLY A 353 2.82 -6.13 32.68
N ASP A 354 4.08 -6.55 32.52
CA ASP A 354 4.97 -5.94 31.54
C ASP A 354 4.44 -6.07 30.10
N LYS A 355 4.73 -5.05 29.34
CA LYS A 355 4.51 -5.02 27.90
C LYS A 355 5.86 -4.81 27.24
N ILE A 356 6.40 -5.87 26.67
CA ILE A 356 7.75 -5.88 26.08
C ILE A 356 7.65 -5.92 24.56
N ALA A 357 8.39 -5.05 23.88
CA ALA A 357 8.56 -5.06 22.44
C ALA A 357 9.98 -5.56 22.10
N PHE A 358 10.07 -6.57 21.24
CA PHE A 358 11.33 -7.00 20.64
C PHE A 358 11.56 -6.22 19.35
N VAL A 359 12.59 -5.36 19.32
CA VAL A 359 12.94 -4.51 18.22
C VAL A 359 14.32 -4.93 17.69
N GLY A 360 14.51 -4.84 16.37
CA GLY A 360 15.76 -5.19 15.69
C GLY A 360 15.52 -5.50 14.23
N ARG A 361 16.59 -5.70 13.45
CA ARG A 361 16.55 -6.03 12.02
C ARG A 361 15.84 -7.36 11.74
N ASN A 362 15.42 -7.55 10.52
CA ASN A 362 14.88 -8.84 10.09
C ASN A 362 16.01 -9.89 10.03
N GLY A 363 15.74 -11.08 10.60
CA GLY A 363 16.73 -12.14 10.70
C GLY A 363 17.47 -12.25 12.04
N GLU A 364 17.42 -11.24 12.91
CA GLU A 364 18.11 -11.22 14.22
C GLU A 364 17.51 -12.16 15.29
N GLY A 365 16.57 -13.03 14.94
CA GLY A 365 16.07 -14.06 15.84
C GLY A 365 14.91 -13.63 16.75
N LYS A 366 14.25 -12.47 16.57
CA LYS A 366 13.09 -12.02 17.38
C LYS A 366 12.00 -13.10 17.49
N SER A 367 11.56 -13.63 16.36
CA SER A 367 10.56 -14.72 16.32
C SER A 367 11.08 -16.03 16.89
N THR A 368 12.37 -16.29 16.75
CA THR A 368 13.03 -17.48 17.33
C THR A 368 13.02 -17.40 18.85
N LEU A 369 13.35 -16.24 19.43
CA LEU A 369 13.29 -16.01 20.87
C LEU A 369 11.87 -16.22 21.42
N VAL A 370 10.85 -15.68 20.76
CA VAL A 370 9.44 -15.92 21.14
C VAL A 370 9.10 -17.43 21.08
N LYS A 371 9.58 -18.16 20.04
CA LYS A 371 9.35 -19.61 19.93
C LYS A 371 10.06 -20.40 21.05
N CYS A 372 11.25 -19.96 21.48
CA CYS A 372 11.92 -20.54 22.65
C CYS A 372 11.10 -20.31 23.92
N ILE A 373 10.61 -19.08 24.16
CA ILE A 373 9.73 -18.77 25.30
C ILE A 373 8.47 -19.65 25.29
N MET A 374 7.89 -19.88 24.11
CA MET A 374 6.71 -20.76 23.96
C MET A 374 7.03 -22.27 24.04
N GLY A 375 8.28 -22.65 24.27
CA GLY A 375 8.70 -24.05 24.29
C GLY A 375 8.62 -24.79 22.95
N LYS A 376 8.48 -24.05 21.82
CA LYS A 376 8.43 -24.62 20.48
C LYS A 376 9.82 -24.95 19.90
N LEU A 377 10.85 -24.32 20.45
CA LEU A 377 12.24 -24.56 20.12
C LEU A 377 13.03 -24.81 21.40
N GLN A 378 13.95 -25.76 21.34
CA GLN A 378 14.88 -25.98 22.45
C GLN A 378 16.01 -24.95 22.35
N ASN A 379 16.35 -24.35 23.47
CA ASN A 379 17.42 -23.38 23.63
C ASN A 379 18.52 -23.93 24.53
N GLU A 380 19.70 -23.38 24.42
CA GLU A 380 20.76 -23.53 25.40
C GLU A 380 20.55 -22.49 26.52
N GLY A 381 21.13 -22.75 27.72
CA GLY A 381 20.94 -21.90 28.86
C GLY A 381 19.65 -22.18 29.63
N LYS A 382 19.30 -21.33 30.57
CA LYS A 382 18.19 -21.53 31.49
C LYS A 382 17.00 -20.63 31.12
N LEU A 383 15.90 -21.23 30.67
CA LEU A 383 14.62 -20.54 30.43
C LEU A 383 13.56 -21.17 31.34
N GLU A 384 13.03 -20.39 32.24
CA GLU A 384 12.00 -20.82 33.18
C GLU A 384 10.71 -20.02 32.95
N LEU A 385 9.62 -20.78 32.86
CA LEU A 385 8.28 -20.19 32.85
C LEU A 385 7.75 -20.21 34.29
N GLY A 386 7.14 -19.11 34.69
CA GLY A 386 6.52 -18.97 36.00
C GLY A 386 5.32 -19.88 36.16
N HIS A 387 4.81 -19.95 37.40
CA HIS A 387 3.62 -20.73 37.71
C HIS A 387 2.38 -20.18 36.97
N ASN A 388 1.60 -21.06 36.36
CA ASN A 388 0.38 -20.73 35.59
C ASN A 388 0.64 -19.83 34.34
N VAL A 389 1.74 -20.04 33.62
CA VAL A 389 2.06 -19.39 32.34
C VAL A 389 1.80 -20.36 31.19
#